data_0255fbcc1d3ac0bb5d649a83802c2e38
#
_entry.id   0255fbcc1d3ac0bb5d649a83802c2e38
#
_cell.length_a   1.000
_cell.length_b   1.000
_cell.length_c   1.000
_cell.angle_alpha   90.00
_cell.angle_beta   90.00
_cell.angle_gamma   90.00
#
_symmetry.space_group_name_H-M   'P 1'
#
loop_
_entity.id
_entity.type
_entity.pdbx_description
1 polymer ?
#
loop_
_entity_poly.entity_id
_entity_poly.type
_entity_poly.pdbx_seq_one_letter_code
_entity_poly.pdbx_strand_id
1 'polypeptide(L)'
;MIGAVGTYFNSSGIAYSFDVYVNGEKVHTQSGVSDFAGFSTIVLNRYIPVKTGDKFKVVFKSNALPYQAYSRQHYIAGMSFVSSDGKSWSDMALQNKTVCLKVYTVRDDTKIINNNDISVDYNGGSYFTVRVVTADGRAVGAGEKVTFIINKKTTTVKTDMNGMAKVKISDGPGKYTITTKYNGGTYTNKVTVKHVLTTSKVTVKKTAKKFTLKAKLKINGKLVKGKKITFKFKGKTYKAKTNSKGIAKVTVKKAVIKKLKKGKTYAFKVTYLKDIVKSSVKVSR
;
A
#
# COMPACT_ATOMS: atom_id res chain seq x y z
N MET A 1 21.14 1.59 -6.58
CA MET A 1 20.22 0.57 -7.18
C MET A 1 20.87 -0.05 -8.39
N ILE A 2 20.62 -1.34 -8.68
CA ILE A 2 21.00 -1.95 -9.98
C ILE A 2 20.00 -1.45 -11.02
N GLY A 3 20.51 -0.87 -12.11
CA GLY A 3 19.68 -0.23 -13.13
C GLY A 3 19.79 -0.87 -14.53
N ALA A 4 20.91 -1.52 -14.84
CA ALA A 4 21.10 -2.16 -16.13
C ALA A 4 22.13 -3.30 -16.07
N VAL A 5 22.07 -4.18 -17.08
CA VAL A 5 23.05 -5.22 -17.36
C VAL A 5 23.61 -4.97 -18.75
N GLY A 6 24.93 -4.98 -18.89
CA GLY A 6 25.62 -4.80 -20.16
C GLY A 6 26.35 -6.07 -20.61
N THR A 7 26.19 -6.44 -21.87
CA THR A 7 26.90 -7.57 -22.49
C THR A 7 27.06 -7.37 -24.00
N TYR A 8 27.69 -8.30 -24.66
CA TYR A 8 27.83 -8.31 -26.13
C TYR A 8 26.99 -9.42 -26.73
N PHE A 9 26.39 -9.14 -27.89
CA PHE A 9 25.77 -10.13 -28.76
C PHE A 9 26.52 -10.22 -30.08
N ASN A 10 26.61 -11.41 -30.67
CA ASN A 10 27.27 -11.63 -31.96
C ASN A 10 26.34 -11.36 -33.16
N SER A 11 25.02 -11.27 -32.94
CA SER A 11 24.06 -10.89 -33.97
C SER A 11 22.83 -10.23 -33.35
N SER A 12 21.94 -9.66 -34.16
CA SER A 12 20.57 -9.36 -33.78
C SER A 12 19.74 -10.63 -33.61
N GLY A 13 18.61 -10.57 -32.91
CA GLY A 13 17.69 -11.69 -32.77
C GLY A 13 18.11 -12.75 -31.73
N ILE A 14 19.19 -12.54 -30.98
CA ILE A 14 19.64 -13.48 -29.94
C ILE A 14 18.70 -13.35 -28.71
N ALA A 15 18.00 -14.43 -28.39
CA ALA A 15 17.19 -14.51 -27.18
C ALA A 15 18.09 -14.56 -25.93
N TYR A 16 17.71 -13.80 -24.93
CA TYR A 16 18.38 -13.80 -23.63
C TYR A 16 17.38 -13.77 -22.49
N SER A 17 17.82 -14.23 -21.33
CA SER A 17 17.15 -13.98 -20.06
C SER A 17 18.18 -13.84 -18.96
N PHE A 18 17.83 -13.12 -17.89
CA PHE A 18 18.69 -13.06 -16.71
C PHE A 18 17.89 -12.98 -15.42
N ASP A 19 18.47 -13.54 -14.39
CA ASP A 19 18.00 -13.48 -13.02
C ASP A 19 18.96 -12.61 -12.21
N VAL A 20 18.41 -11.72 -11.36
CA VAL A 20 19.20 -10.94 -10.39
C VAL A 20 18.91 -11.46 -8.99
N TYR A 21 19.96 -11.70 -8.23
CA TYR A 21 19.91 -12.13 -6.84
C TYR A 21 20.54 -11.05 -5.96
N VAL A 22 19.95 -10.79 -4.81
CA VAL A 22 20.53 -9.94 -3.76
C VAL A 22 20.50 -10.73 -2.46
N ASN A 23 21.65 -10.83 -1.79
CA ASN A 23 21.83 -11.60 -0.55
C ASN A 23 21.31 -13.06 -0.65
N GLY A 24 21.49 -13.68 -1.84
CA GLY A 24 21.04 -15.05 -2.11
C GLY A 24 19.61 -15.21 -2.59
N GLU A 25 18.76 -14.22 -2.42
CA GLU A 25 17.34 -14.25 -2.87
C GLU A 25 17.21 -13.75 -4.31
N LYS A 26 16.46 -14.49 -5.14
CA LYS A 26 16.11 -14.04 -6.49
C LYS A 26 15.06 -12.92 -6.42
N VAL A 27 15.46 -11.72 -6.86
CA VAL A 27 14.65 -10.52 -6.76
C VAL A 27 14.10 -10.02 -8.09
N HIS A 28 14.68 -10.50 -9.23
CA HIS A 28 14.26 -10.07 -10.56
C HIS A 28 14.54 -11.11 -11.61
N THR A 29 13.69 -11.19 -12.62
CA THR A 29 13.88 -11.92 -13.87
C THR A 29 13.48 -11.03 -15.03
N GLN A 30 14.28 -10.97 -16.07
CA GLN A 30 13.97 -10.24 -17.30
C GLN A 30 14.45 -11.05 -18.50
N SER A 31 13.71 -11.00 -19.60
CA SER A 31 14.06 -11.63 -20.88
C SER A 31 13.85 -10.65 -22.02
N GLY A 32 14.49 -10.95 -23.14
CA GLY A 32 14.37 -10.15 -24.35
C GLY A 32 15.12 -10.79 -25.51
N VAL A 33 15.25 -10.01 -26.57
CA VAL A 33 15.98 -10.37 -27.80
C VAL A 33 16.94 -9.22 -28.10
N SER A 34 18.13 -9.52 -28.61
CA SER A 34 19.11 -8.49 -28.97
C SER A 34 18.66 -7.73 -30.23
N ASP A 35 18.76 -6.41 -30.20
CA ASP A 35 18.40 -5.55 -31.31
C ASP A 35 19.47 -5.57 -32.43
N PHE A 36 20.75 -5.72 -32.04
CA PHE A 36 21.90 -5.68 -32.96
C PHE A 36 23.07 -6.50 -32.44
N ALA A 37 24.07 -6.74 -33.29
CA ALA A 37 25.37 -7.28 -32.91
C ALA A 37 26.20 -6.19 -32.23
N GLY A 38 26.89 -6.51 -31.14
CA GLY A 38 27.75 -5.59 -30.43
C GLY A 38 27.41 -5.44 -28.95
N PHE A 39 27.92 -4.39 -28.34
CA PHE A 39 27.65 -4.10 -26.93
C PHE A 39 26.24 -3.57 -26.74
N SER A 40 25.50 -4.22 -25.85
CA SER A 40 24.15 -3.81 -25.48
C SER A 40 24.06 -3.52 -23.99
N THR A 41 23.42 -2.42 -23.64
CA THR A 41 23.03 -2.08 -22.26
C THR A 41 21.55 -2.35 -22.09
N ILE A 42 21.23 -3.43 -21.41
CA ILE A 42 19.85 -3.87 -21.14
C ILE A 42 19.39 -3.18 -19.87
N VAL A 43 18.58 -2.15 -20.00
CA VAL A 43 18.01 -1.44 -18.86
C VAL A 43 16.95 -2.32 -18.19
N LEU A 44 17.01 -2.45 -16.86
CA LEU A 44 16.02 -3.20 -16.12
C LEU A 44 14.66 -2.51 -16.20
N ASN A 45 13.60 -3.29 -16.39
CA ASN A 45 12.24 -2.76 -16.40
C ASN A 45 11.80 -2.22 -15.02
N ARG A 46 12.57 -2.54 -13.97
CA ARG A 46 12.52 -1.91 -12.64
C ARG A 46 13.91 -1.93 -12.03
N TYR A 47 14.22 -0.89 -11.25
CA TYR A 47 15.49 -0.84 -10.53
C TYR A 47 15.45 -1.70 -9.27
N ILE A 48 16.59 -2.31 -8.93
CA ILE A 48 16.70 -3.21 -7.79
C ILE A 48 17.48 -2.50 -6.69
N PRO A 49 16.86 -2.25 -5.52
CA PRO A 49 17.55 -1.65 -4.39
C PRO A 49 18.71 -2.51 -3.92
N VAL A 50 19.88 -1.90 -3.75
CA VAL A 50 21.05 -2.48 -3.10
C VAL A 50 21.67 -1.43 -2.18
N LYS A 51 22.24 -1.86 -1.06
CA LYS A 51 22.91 -1.04 -0.06
C LYS A 51 24.36 -1.43 0.06
N THR A 52 25.13 -0.57 0.69
CA THR A 52 26.52 -0.92 1.06
C THR A 52 26.53 -2.19 1.89
N GLY A 53 27.36 -3.16 1.47
CA GLY A 53 27.48 -4.48 2.10
C GLY A 53 26.56 -5.56 1.52
N ASP A 54 25.56 -5.22 0.70
CA ASP A 54 24.76 -6.23 0.01
C ASP A 54 25.62 -6.96 -1.05
N LYS A 55 25.45 -8.29 -1.11
CA LYS A 55 26.02 -9.14 -2.15
C LYS A 55 24.97 -9.35 -3.23
N PHE A 56 25.30 -9.08 -4.48
CA PHE A 56 24.42 -9.38 -5.61
C PHE A 56 25.09 -10.28 -6.66
N LYS A 57 24.25 -10.99 -7.40
CA LYS A 57 24.66 -11.88 -8.50
C LYS A 57 23.67 -11.72 -9.65
N VAL A 58 24.19 -11.65 -10.88
CA VAL A 58 23.40 -11.73 -12.11
C VAL A 58 23.72 -13.05 -12.80
N VAL A 59 22.69 -13.85 -13.08
CA VAL A 59 22.79 -15.08 -13.86
C VAL A 59 22.18 -14.81 -15.22
N PHE A 60 23.03 -14.64 -16.22
CA PHE A 60 22.64 -14.35 -17.59
C PHE A 60 22.61 -15.64 -18.42
N LYS A 61 21.56 -15.85 -19.19
CA LYS A 61 21.35 -17.02 -20.06
C LYS A 61 21.24 -16.54 -21.50
N SER A 62 22.12 -17.05 -22.35
CA SER A 62 22.13 -16.79 -23.78
C SER A 62 22.93 -17.87 -24.47
N ASN A 63 22.67 -18.15 -25.74
CA ASN A 63 23.41 -19.12 -26.54
C ASN A 63 24.83 -18.67 -26.88
N ALA A 64 25.13 -17.38 -26.73
CA ALA A 64 26.44 -16.80 -27.01
C ALA A 64 26.77 -15.69 -26.00
N LEU A 65 27.54 -16.03 -24.98
CA LEU A 65 28.11 -15.06 -24.05
C LEU A 65 29.61 -14.95 -24.33
N PRO A 66 30.11 -13.82 -24.83
CA PRO A 66 31.52 -13.64 -25.06
C PRO A 66 32.27 -13.54 -23.72
N TYR A 67 33.46 -14.06 -23.72
CA TYR A 67 34.46 -13.86 -22.65
C TYR A 67 35.70 -13.18 -23.19
N GLN A 68 36.40 -12.48 -22.33
CA GLN A 68 37.68 -11.87 -22.64
C GLN A 68 38.78 -12.70 -22.04
N ALA A 69 39.83 -12.96 -22.83
CA ALA A 69 41.04 -13.69 -22.43
C ALA A 69 42.27 -12.90 -22.82
N TYR A 70 43.36 -13.13 -22.14
CA TYR A 70 44.71 -12.58 -22.47
C TYR A 70 44.76 -11.04 -22.58
N SER A 71 43.92 -10.36 -21.82
CA SER A 71 43.89 -8.89 -21.76
C SER A 71 44.69 -8.38 -20.55
N ARG A 72 44.90 -7.06 -20.50
CA ARG A 72 45.47 -6.38 -19.32
C ARG A 72 44.49 -6.27 -18.16
N GLN A 73 43.37 -6.95 -18.21
CA GLN A 73 42.38 -6.95 -17.12
C GLN A 73 42.82 -7.81 -15.96
N HIS A 74 42.50 -7.40 -14.75
CA HIS A 74 42.65 -8.21 -13.56
C HIS A 74 41.52 -9.22 -13.48
N TYR A 75 41.84 -10.48 -13.39
CA TYR A 75 40.89 -11.56 -13.17
C TYR A 75 40.81 -11.85 -11.68
N ILE A 76 39.64 -11.68 -11.12
CA ILE A 76 39.41 -11.85 -9.68
C ILE A 76 38.64 -13.14 -9.47
N ALA A 77 39.21 -14.07 -8.73
CA ALA A 77 38.56 -15.32 -8.36
C ALA A 77 37.22 -15.06 -7.59
N GLY A 78 36.22 -15.84 -7.91
CA GLY A 78 34.92 -15.71 -7.30
C GLY A 78 34.00 -14.62 -7.88
N MET A 79 34.39 -13.96 -8.99
CA MET A 79 33.62 -12.87 -9.57
C MET A 79 32.96 -13.21 -10.91
N SER A 80 33.47 -14.17 -11.67
CA SER A 80 33.00 -14.46 -13.02
C SER A 80 32.94 -15.96 -13.27
N PHE A 81 31.76 -16.48 -13.51
CA PHE A 81 31.52 -17.91 -13.67
C PHE A 81 30.78 -18.22 -14.96
N VAL A 82 31.02 -19.40 -15.53
CA VAL A 82 30.23 -19.97 -16.63
C VAL A 82 29.73 -21.36 -16.29
N SER A 83 28.59 -21.70 -16.86
CA SER A 83 27.96 -23.01 -16.74
C SER A 83 27.27 -23.38 -18.04
N SER A 84 27.37 -24.62 -18.49
CA SER A 84 26.61 -25.14 -19.63
C SER A 84 25.24 -25.73 -19.23
N ASP A 85 25.10 -26.15 -17.97
CA ASP A 85 23.92 -26.83 -17.46
C ASP A 85 23.14 -26.03 -16.39
N GLY A 86 23.68 -24.86 -15.99
CA GLY A 86 23.12 -24.03 -14.92
C GLY A 86 23.28 -24.61 -13.51
N LYS A 87 23.99 -25.73 -13.35
CA LYS A 87 24.22 -26.42 -12.07
C LYS A 87 25.70 -26.42 -11.67
N SER A 88 26.55 -26.78 -12.60
CA SER A 88 27.99 -26.81 -12.39
C SER A 88 28.63 -25.53 -12.92
N TRP A 89 29.33 -24.78 -12.08
CA TRP A 89 29.89 -23.47 -12.40
C TRP A 89 31.42 -23.47 -12.33
N SER A 90 32.04 -23.02 -13.38
CA SER A 90 33.52 -22.89 -13.48
C SER A 90 33.90 -21.42 -13.29
N ASP A 91 34.80 -21.13 -12.36
CA ASP A 91 35.38 -19.80 -12.18
C ASP A 91 36.34 -19.48 -13.33
N MET A 92 36.01 -18.44 -14.07
CA MET A 92 36.78 -18.03 -15.26
C MET A 92 38.13 -17.43 -14.91
N ALA A 93 38.33 -16.90 -13.73
CA ALA A 93 39.63 -16.37 -13.29
C ALA A 93 40.71 -17.45 -13.26
N LEU A 94 40.35 -18.70 -12.93
CA LEU A 94 41.26 -19.85 -12.95
C LEU A 94 41.77 -20.18 -14.36
N GLN A 95 41.13 -19.66 -15.40
CA GLN A 95 41.52 -19.82 -16.80
C GLN A 95 42.06 -18.51 -17.42
N ASN A 96 42.36 -17.50 -16.59
CA ASN A 96 42.77 -16.16 -17.06
C ASN A 96 41.73 -15.54 -18.03
N LYS A 97 40.44 -15.69 -17.70
CA LYS A 97 39.31 -15.21 -18.49
C LYS A 97 38.28 -14.47 -17.60
N THR A 98 37.44 -13.68 -18.21
CA THR A 98 36.27 -13.08 -17.58
C THR A 98 35.11 -13.00 -18.57
N VAL A 99 33.91 -13.24 -18.11
CA VAL A 99 32.69 -13.06 -18.92
C VAL A 99 32.47 -11.58 -19.18
N CYS A 100 32.13 -11.21 -20.41
CA CYS A 100 31.80 -9.84 -20.79
C CYS A 100 30.39 -9.50 -20.31
N LEU A 101 30.19 -9.50 -19.00
CA LEU A 101 28.95 -9.14 -18.33
C LEU A 101 29.21 -8.03 -17.31
N LYS A 102 28.51 -6.91 -17.44
CA LYS A 102 28.63 -5.75 -16.55
C LYS A 102 27.31 -5.48 -15.87
N VAL A 103 27.37 -4.99 -14.64
CA VAL A 103 26.20 -4.52 -13.90
C VAL A 103 26.37 -3.03 -13.63
N TYR A 104 25.37 -2.25 -14.02
CA TYR A 104 25.37 -0.81 -13.81
C TYR A 104 24.48 -0.45 -12.64
N THR A 105 25.01 0.36 -11.76
CA THR A 105 24.26 0.94 -10.66
C THR A 105 23.93 2.39 -10.95
N VAL A 106 22.78 2.83 -10.49
CA VAL A 106 22.32 4.22 -10.55
C VAL A 106 22.20 4.77 -9.14
N ARG A 107 22.36 6.08 -9.02
CA ARG A 107 22.13 6.79 -7.76
C ARG A 107 20.69 6.63 -7.29
N ASP A 108 20.51 6.72 -5.99
CA ASP A 108 19.20 6.68 -5.35
C ASP A 108 18.53 8.05 -5.38
N ASP A 109 18.27 8.59 -6.57
CA ASP A 109 17.47 9.80 -6.76
C ASP A 109 15.98 9.44 -6.81
N THR A 110 15.54 8.75 -5.76
CA THR A 110 14.17 8.26 -5.67
C THR A 110 13.24 9.29 -5.04
N LYS A 111 12.01 9.34 -5.52
CA LYS A 111 10.95 10.23 -5.03
C LYS A 111 9.63 9.50 -4.85
N ILE A 112 8.80 10.06 -4.01
CA ILE A 112 7.40 9.60 -3.87
C ILE A 112 6.53 10.29 -4.91
N ILE A 113 5.68 9.52 -5.56
CA ILE A 113 4.58 9.98 -6.42
C ILE A 113 3.27 9.33 -6.01
N ASN A 114 2.16 9.76 -6.60
CA ASN A 114 0.80 9.27 -6.31
C ASN A 114 0.39 9.46 -4.83
N ASN A 115 0.99 10.44 -4.16
CA ASN A 115 0.68 10.82 -2.80
C ASN A 115 -0.47 11.85 -2.78
N ASN A 116 -1.67 11.44 -3.17
CA ASN A 116 -2.83 12.32 -3.25
C ASN A 116 -3.65 12.32 -1.96
N ASP A 117 -4.37 13.43 -1.73
CA ASP A 117 -5.40 13.50 -0.70
C ASP A 117 -6.47 12.44 -0.95
N ILE A 118 -6.94 11.78 0.12
CA ILE A 118 -7.97 10.75 -0.01
C ILE A 118 -9.19 11.03 0.86
N SER A 119 -10.35 10.56 0.41
CA SER A 119 -11.59 10.60 1.15
C SER A 119 -12.24 9.22 1.14
N VAL A 120 -12.28 8.56 2.31
CA VAL A 120 -12.65 7.15 2.45
C VAL A 120 -13.75 6.98 3.49
N ASP A 121 -14.52 5.91 3.36
CA ASP A 121 -15.54 5.56 4.36
C ASP A 121 -14.88 4.89 5.57
N TYR A 122 -15.33 5.27 6.78
CA TYR A 122 -14.87 4.60 7.99
C TYR A 122 -15.11 3.09 7.92
N ASN A 123 -14.12 2.31 8.33
CA ASN A 123 -14.14 0.84 8.29
C ASN A 123 -14.43 0.25 6.89
N GLY A 124 -14.15 1.01 5.83
CA GLY A 124 -14.32 0.59 4.42
C GLY A 124 -13.20 -0.30 3.89
N GLY A 125 -12.14 -0.56 4.67
CA GLY A 125 -11.01 -1.37 4.27
C GLY A 125 -10.00 -0.63 3.36
N SER A 126 -10.11 0.69 3.26
CA SER A 126 -9.28 1.51 2.37
C SER A 126 -7.85 1.68 2.87
N TYR A 127 -6.94 1.92 1.93
CA TYR A 127 -5.54 2.21 2.17
C TYR A 127 -5.16 3.59 1.64
N PHE A 128 -4.23 4.25 2.31
CA PHE A 128 -3.43 5.30 1.71
C PHE A 128 -2.24 4.64 1.03
N THR A 129 -1.97 5.02 -0.21
CA THR A 129 -0.97 4.38 -1.05
C THR A 129 -0.08 5.44 -1.68
N VAL A 130 1.21 5.17 -1.74
CA VAL A 130 2.19 5.97 -2.47
C VAL A 130 3.00 5.05 -3.38
N ARG A 131 3.62 5.62 -4.42
CA ARG A 131 4.57 4.91 -5.27
C ARG A 131 5.94 5.56 -5.16
N VAL A 132 6.96 4.76 -4.97
CA VAL A 132 8.35 5.19 -5.00
C VAL A 132 8.90 4.93 -6.39
N VAL A 133 9.47 5.96 -6.99
CA VAL A 133 10.06 5.90 -8.33
C VAL A 133 11.43 6.56 -8.32
N THR A 134 12.23 6.21 -9.30
CA THR A 134 13.51 6.85 -9.61
C THR A 134 13.30 8.21 -10.28
N ALA A 135 14.36 8.98 -10.48
CA ALA A 135 14.30 10.28 -11.14
C ALA A 135 13.65 10.21 -12.53
N ASP A 136 13.92 9.14 -13.29
CA ASP A 136 13.35 8.88 -14.63
C ASP A 136 11.93 8.24 -14.60
N GLY A 137 11.33 8.12 -13.42
CA GLY A 137 9.93 7.67 -13.26
C GLY A 137 9.73 6.15 -13.21
N ARG A 138 10.79 5.35 -13.24
CA ARG A 138 10.69 3.89 -13.11
C ARG A 138 10.40 3.48 -11.68
N ALA A 139 9.66 2.40 -11.49
CA ALA A 139 9.39 1.87 -10.17
C ALA A 139 10.68 1.37 -9.51
N VAL A 140 10.87 1.69 -8.24
CA VAL A 140 11.83 0.95 -7.42
C VAL A 140 11.33 -0.49 -7.21
N GLY A 141 12.25 -1.42 -6.95
CA GLY A 141 11.87 -2.79 -6.62
C GLY A 141 11.24 -2.91 -5.23
N ALA A 142 10.93 -4.15 -4.85
CA ALA A 142 10.45 -4.47 -3.52
C ALA A 142 11.54 -4.23 -2.45
N GLY A 143 11.11 -3.85 -1.25
CA GLY A 143 11.98 -3.82 -0.07
C GLY A 143 12.33 -2.43 0.46
N GLU A 144 12.05 -1.33 -0.29
CA GLU A 144 12.28 0.03 0.18
C GLU A 144 11.36 0.37 1.35
N LYS A 145 11.95 0.93 2.44
CA LYS A 145 11.20 1.27 3.65
C LYS A 145 10.54 2.64 3.51
N VAL A 146 9.22 2.67 3.58
CA VAL A 146 8.40 3.88 3.62
C VAL A 146 7.70 3.99 4.96
N THR A 147 7.81 5.13 5.61
CA THR A 147 7.21 5.38 6.93
C THR A 147 6.03 6.32 6.81
N PHE A 148 4.87 5.89 7.31
CA PHE A 148 3.64 6.67 7.41
C PHE A 148 3.37 7.07 8.85
N ILE A 149 2.97 8.32 9.06
CA ILE A 149 2.57 8.85 10.37
C ILE A 149 1.19 9.48 10.22
N ILE A 150 0.19 8.92 10.88
CA ILE A 150 -1.19 9.45 10.94
C ILE A 150 -1.68 9.36 12.38
N ASN A 151 -2.31 10.42 12.87
CA ASN A 151 -2.90 10.48 14.22
C ASN A 151 -1.92 9.97 15.30
N LYS A 152 -0.66 10.43 15.28
CA LYS A 152 0.45 10.05 16.18
C LYS A 152 0.87 8.57 16.09
N LYS A 153 0.30 7.80 15.18
CA LYS A 153 0.70 6.41 14.93
C LYS A 153 1.69 6.35 13.78
N THR A 154 2.86 5.76 14.03
CA THR A 154 3.88 5.50 13.01
C THR A 154 3.76 4.05 12.53
N THR A 155 3.84 3.86 11.22
CA THR A 155 3.84 2.54 10.57
C THR A 155 4.85 2.55 9.44
N THR A 156 5.82 1.65 9.48
CA THR A 156 6.80 1.46 8.39
C THR A 156 6.43 0.21 7.61
N VAL A 157 6.38 0.33 6.29
CA VAL A 157 6.10 -0.77 5.36
C VAL A 157 7.19 -0.82 4.29
N LYS A 158 7.32 -1.96 3.63
CA LYS A 158 8.21 -2.11 2.47
C LYS A 158 7.41 -1.92 1.18
N THR A 159 8.07 -1.40 0.14
CA THR A 159 7.51 -1.35 -1.22
C THR A 159 7.32 -2.76 -1.76
N ASP A 160 6.33 -2.94 -2.62
CA ASP A 160 6.19 -4.12 -3.46
C ASP A 160 7.02 -4.00 -4.75
N MET A 161 6.90 -5.00 -5.63
CA MET A 161 7.62 -5.10 -6.91
C MET A 161 7.37 -3.92 -7.86
N ASN A 162 6.25 -3.19 -7.68
CA ASN A 162 5.87 -2.01 -8.46
C ASN A 162 6.24 -0.69 -7.77
N GLY A 163 7.04 -0.76 -6.69
CA GLY A 163 7.40 0.40 -5.88
C GLY A 163 6.25 0.94 -5.01
N MET A 164 5.17 0.17 -4.82
CA MET A 164 4.00 0.63 -4.08
C MET A 164 4.16 0.35 -2.59
N ALA A 165 3.88 1.36 -1.76
CA ALA A 165 3.78 1.24 -0.31
C ALA A 165 2.39 1.69 0.14
N LYS A 166 1.74 0.92 1.04
CA LYS A 166 0.38 1.20 1.49
C LYS A 166 0.20 1.01 2.99
N VAL A 167 -0.60 1.89 3.60
CA VAL A 167 -0.99 1.78 5.00
C VAL A 167 -2.51 1.79 5.12
N LYS A 168 -3.05 0.89 5.94
CA LYS A 168 -4.50 0.78 6.15
C LYS A 168 -5.01 1.95 6.98
N ILE A 169 -6.08 2.60 6.54
CA ILE A 169 -6.76 3.66 7.27
C ILE A 169 -7.76 3.03 8.26
N SER A 170 -7.49 3.19 9.56
CA SER A 170 -8.29 2.61 10.66
C SER A 170 -8.77 3.63 11.70
N ASP A 171 -8.53 4.91 11.42
CA ASP A 171 -9.00 6.01 12.27
C ASP A 171 -10.50 6.21 12.17
N GLY A 172 -11.11 6.77 13.21
CA GLY A 172 -12.54 7.11 13.23
C GLY A 172 -12.86 8.22 12.24
N PRO A 173 -14.15 8.54 12.01
CA PRO A 173 -14.53 9.66 11.17
C PRO A 173 -13.89 10.98 11.62
N GLY A 174 -13.34 11.71 10.66
CA GLY A 174 -12.59 12.94 10.90
C GLY A 174 -11.70 13.33 9.74
N LYS A 175 -10.99 14.44 9.91
CA LYS A 175 -9.96 14.92 8.98
C LYS A 175 -8.59 14.75 9.64
N TYR A 176 -7.66 14.17 8.94
CA TYR A 176 -6.32 13.85 9.42
C TYR A 176 -5.29 14.34 8.40
N THR A 177 -4.09 14.63 8.89
CA THR A 177 -2.90 14.75 8.05
C THR A 177 -2.14 13.42 8.15
N ILE A 178 -1.76 12.86 7.01
CA ILE A 178 -0.81 11.76 6.93
C ILE A 178 0.52 12.31 6.45
N THR A 179 1.58 11.97 7.16
CA THR A 179 2.96 12.30 6.80
C THR A 179 3.63 11.03 6.30
N THR A 180 4.19 11.08 5.11
CA THR A 180 5.00 10.02 4.52
C THR A 180 6.46 10.44 4.55
N LYS A 181 7.34 9.58 5.08
CA LYS A 181 8.80 9.81 5.10
C LYS A 181 9.49 8.72 4.29
N TYR A 182 10.34 9.14 3.39
CA TYR A 182 11.13 8.25 2.56
C TYR A 182 12.43 8.95 2.13
N ASN A 183 13.58 8.28 2.27
CA ASN A 183 14.90 8.74 1.83
C ASN A 183 15.21 10.22 2.18
N GLY A 184 14.98 10.61 3.45
CA GLY A 184 15.15 12.00 3.92
C GLY A 184 14.02 12.96 3.54
N GLY A 185 13.20 12.63 2.54
CA GLY A 185 12.05 13.42 2.12
C GLY A 185 10.84 13.24 3.05
N THR A 186 10.04 14.31 3.14
CA THR A 186 8.80 14.34 3.92
C THR A 186 7.66 14.89 3.07
N TYR A 187 6.56 14.15 2.97
CA TYR A 187 5.38 14.48 2.18
C TYR A 187 4.14 14.45 3.06
N THR A 188 3.22 15.37 2.86
CA THR A 188 2.00 15.47 3.66
C THR A 188 0.77 15.49 2.78
N ASN A 189 -0.27 14.74 3.19
CA ASN A 189 -1.55 14.67 2.50
C ASN A 189 -2.70 14.70 3.49
N LYS A 190 -3.89 15.06 3.00
CA LYS A 190 -5.14 15.03 3.78
C LYS A 190 -5.82 13.68 3.62
N VAL A 191 -6.25 13.13 4.75
CA VAL A 191 -7.08 11.92 4.81
C VAL A 191 -8.41 12.30 5.46
N THR A 192 -9.49 12.25 4.69
CA THR A 192 -10.84 12.45 5.23
C THR A 192 -11.50 11.08 5.42
N VAL A 193 -11.77 10.72 6.65
CA VAL A 193 -12.54 9.53 6.99
C VAL A 193 -14.00 9.94 7.21
N LYS A 194 -14.89 9.48 6.32
CA LYS A 194 -16.32 9.85 6.33
C LYS A 194 -17.12 9.02 7.33
N HIS A 195 -18.15 9.64 7.90
CA HIS A 195 -19.18 8.90 8.63
C HIS A 195 -19.89 7.91 7.71
N VAL A 196 -20.11 6.71 8.21
CA VAL A 196 -20.86 5.63 7.54
C VAL A 196 -22.21 5.39 8.21
N LEU A 197 -22.40 5.99 9.38
CA LEU A 197 -23.61 5.94 10.17
C LEU A 197 -24.42 7.24 9.99
N THR A 198 -25.71 7.10 9.71
CA THR A 198 -26.63 8.24 9.61
C THR A 198 -27.84 8.03 10.50
N THR A 199 -28.41 9.12 11.02
CA THR A 199 -29.65 9.11 11.83
C THR A 199 -30.38 10.43 11.62
N SER A 200 -31.69 10.44 11.84
CA SER A 200 -32.55 11.60 11.62
C SER A 200 -33.08 12.15 12.94
N LYS A 201 -33.50 13.42 12.94
CA LYS A 201 -34.29 14.02 14.03
C LYS A 201 -35.61 13.27 14.16
N VAL A 202 -36.14 13.22 15.38
CA VAL A 202 -37.42 12.56 15.71
C VAL A 202 -38.29 13.55 16.42
N THR A 203 -39.57 13.59 16.05
CA THR A 203 -40.59 14.33 16.80
C THR A 203 -41.53 13.33 17.48
N VAL A 204 -41.85 13.55 18.74
CA VAL A 204 -42.72 12.67 19.52
C VAL A 204 -43.75 13.50 20.33
N LYS A 205 -45.01 13.08 20.32
CA LYS A 205 -46.06 13.66 21.20
C LYS A 205 -45.80 13.21 22.64
N LYS A 206 -45.98 14.10 23.59
CA LYS A 206 -45.88 13.80 25.06
C LYS A 206 -46.76 12.64 25.49
N THR A 207 -47.90 12.45 24.84
CA THR A 207 -48.90 11.39 25.09
C THR A 207 -48.53 10.05 24.45
N ALA A 208 -47.51 10.00 23.58
CA ALA A 208 -47.17 8.80 22.84
C ALA A 208 -46.82 7.63 23.77
N LYS A 209 -47.28 6.42 23.43
CA LYS A 209 -46.95 5.19 24.16
C LYS A 209 -45.50 4.75 23.94
N LYS A 210 -44.94 5.05 22.76
CA LYS A 210 -43.57 4.71 22.34
C LYS A 210 -43.13 5.58 21.17
N PHE A 211 -41.83 5.68 20.92
CA PHE A 211 -41.26 6.15 19.64
C PHE A 211 -40.02 5.34 19.27
N THR A 212 -39.60 5.48 18.04
CA THR A 212 -38.49 4.70 17.50
C THR A 212 -37.31 5.60 17.12
N LEU A 213 -36.10 5.26 17.58
CA LEU A 213 -34.87 5.79 17.05
C LEU A 213 -34.38 4.84 15.95
N LYS A 214 -33.92 5.41 14.83
CA LYS A 214 -33.42 4.66 13.67
C LYS A 214 -32.03 5.16 13.30
N ALA A 215 -31.18 4.25 12.84
CA ALA A 215 -29.90 4.58 12.22
C ALA A 215 -29.68 3.70 11.00
N LYS A 216 -29.05 4.25 9.98
CA LYS A 216 -28.70 3.54 8.75
C LYS A 216 -27.19 3.46 8.61
N LEU A 217 -26.67 2.27 8.35
CA LEU A 217 -25.26 2.00 8.11
C LEU A 217 -25.02 1.69 6.63
N LYS A 218 -24.16 2.49 5.99
CA LYS A 218 -23.76 2.33 4.59
C LYS A 218 -22.25 2.50 4.49
N ILE A 219 -21.53 1.50 3.98
CA ILE A 219 -20.08 1.49 3.84
C ILE A 219 -19.74 1.24 2.38
N ASN A 220 -18.90 2.07 1.78
CA ASN A 220 -18.51 2.00 0.36
C ASN A 220 -19.75 1.86 -0.56
N GLY A 221 -20.78 2.65 -0.30
CA GLY A 221 -22.02 2.61 -1.08
C GLY A 221 -22.95 1.43 -0.77
N LYS A 222 -22.53 0.43 0.01
CA LYS A 222 -23.33 -0.78 0.29
C LYS A 222 -24.01 -0.72 1.65
N LEU A 223 -25.26 -1.19 1.72
CA LEU A 223 -26.02 -1.34 2.96
C LEU A 223 -25.50 -2.55 3.74
N VAL A 224 -25.23 -2.37 5.03
CA VAL A 224 -24.55 -3.40 5.82
C VAL A 224 -25.49 -4.02 6.84
N LYS A 225 -25.79 -5.32 6.69
CA LYS A 225 -26.63 -6.14 7.59
C LYS A 225 -25.82 -6.67 8.78
N GLY A 226 -26.51 -6.93 9.91
CA GLY A 226 -26.00 -7.71 11.05
C GLY A 226 -25.07 -6.95 12.00
N LYS A 227 -24.77 -5.66 11.73
CA LYS A 227 -23.86 -4.87 12.57
C LYS A 227 -24.57 -4.29 13.78
N LYS A 228 -23.92 -4.39 14.95
CA LYS A 228 -24.43 -3.89 16.24
C LYS A 228 -24.31 -2.35 16.29
N ILE A 229 -25.42 -1.67 16.47
CA ILE A 229 -25.53 -0.23 16.65
C ILE A 229 -25.98 0.06 18.07
N THR A 230 -25.34 1.04 18.70
CA THR A 230 -25.69 1.48 20.06
C THR A 230 -26.31 2.86 20.02
N PHE A 231 -27.46 3.03 20.68
CA PHE A 231 -28.14 4.29 20.85
C PHE A 231 -28.08 4.69 22.33
N LYS A 232 -27.69 5.93 22.64
CA LYS A 232 -27.75 6.50 24.00
C LYS A 232 -28.74 7.66 24.01
N PHE A 233 -29.77 7.57 24.85
CA PHE A 233 -30.81 8.59 25.02
C PHE A 233 -31.23 8.69 26.48
N LYS A 234 -31.17 9.90 27.05
CA LYS A 234 -31.57 10.18 28.44
C LYS A 234 -30.98 9.20 29.46
N GLY A 235 -29.67 8.99 29.39
CA GLY A 235 -28.91 8.07 30.26
C GLY A 235 -29.10 6.58 29.95
N LYS A 236 -30.09 6.20 29.14
CA LYS A 236 -30.31 4.80 28.76
C LYS A 236 -29.59 4.42 27.50
N THR A 237 -29.10 3.16 27.48
CA THR A 237 -28.41 2.56 26.33
C THR A 237 -29.31 1.49 25.71
N TYR A 238 -29.47 1.59 24.39
CA TYR A 238 -30.23 0.63 23.58
C TYR A 238 -29.29 0.06 22.51
N LYS A 239 -29.49 -1.20 22.14
CA LYS A 239 -28.66 -1.87 21.14
C LYS A 239 -29.56 -2.58 20.12
N ALA A 240 -29.22 -2.50 18.83
CA ALA A 240 -29.90 -3.24 17.77
C ALA A 240 -28.91 -3.63 16.69
N LYS A 241 -29.19 -4.72 15.97
CA LYS A 241 -28.45 -5.09 14.74
C LYS A 241 -29.11 -4.46 13.53
N THR A 242 -28.31 -4.10 12.52
CA THR A 242 -28.82 -3.65 11.22
C THR A 242 -29.49 -4.80 10.45
N ASN A 243 -30.61 -4.50 9.79
CA ASN A 243 -31.30 -5.43 8.89
C ASN A 243 -30.71 -5.43 7.47
N SER A 244 -31.32 -6.12 6.50
CA SER A 244 -30.90 -6.17 5.09
C SER A 244 -30.82 -4.78 4.42
N LYS A 245 -31.64 -3.81 4.87
CA LYS A 245 -31.61 -2.41 4.41
C LYS A 245 -30.61 -1.54 5.19
N GLY A 246 -29.68 -2.14 5.95
CA GLY A 246 -28.68 -1.45 6.76
C GLY A 246 -29.28 -0.66 7.93
N ILE A 247 -30.52 -0.90 8.33
CA ILE A 247 -31.25 -0.09 9.34
C ILE A 247 -31.30 -0.82 10.67
N ALA A 248 -30.81 -0.17 11.73
CA ALA A 248 -31.04 -0.54 13.11
C ALA A 248 -32.14 0.31 13.71
N LYS A 249 -33.06 -0.29 14.48
CA LYS A 249 -34.20 0.37 15.13
C LYS A 249 -34.26 -0.02 16.61
N VAL A 250 -34.52 0.97 17.46
CA VAL A 250 -34.78 0.74 18.90
C VAL A 250 -36.04 1.50 19.34
N THR A 251 -36.81 0.90 20.23
CA THR A 251 -38.03 1.48 20.74
C THR A 251 -37.79 2.11 22.11
N VAL A 252 -38.17 3.37 22.25
CA VAL A 252 -38.17 4.09 23.51
C VAL A 252 -39.58 4.05 24.09
N LYS A 253 -39.74 3.46 25.29
CA LYS A 253 -41.04 3.21 25.95
C LYS A 253 -41.58 4.46 26.65
N LYS A 254 -42.89 4.48 26.95
CA LYS A 254 -43.65 5.54 27.64
C LYS A 254 -42.99 6.05 28.92
N ALA A 255 -42.39 5.16 29.72
CA ALA A 255 -41.69 5.53 30.96
C ALA A 255 -40.58 6.56 30.79
N VAL A 256 -39.88 6.54 29.61
CA VAL A 256 -38.87 7.56 29.28
C VAL A 256 -39.52 8.82 28.76
N ILE A 257 -40.60 8.72 27.96
CA ILE A 257 -41.32 9.84 27.39
C ILE A 257 -41.97 10.69 28.52
N LYS A 258 -42.52 10.05 29.55
CA LYS A 258 -43.10 10.74 30.75
C LYS A 258 -42.08 11.67 31.42
N LYS A 259 -40.76 11.40 31.35
CA LYS A 259 -39.70 12.24 31.94
C LYS A 259 -39.27 13.42 31.05
N LEU A 260 -39.80 13.53 29.82
CA LEU A 260 -39.46 14.61 28.88
C LEU A 260 -40.43 15.78 29.08
N LYS A 261 -39.99 17.03 28.90
CA LYS A 261 -40.85 18.23 28.97
C LYS A 261 -41.37 18.58 27.58
N LYS A 262 -42.64 18.99 27.47
CA LYS A 262 -43.23 19.51 26.21
C LYS A 262 -42.43 20.67 25.66
N GLY A 263 -42.33 20.80 24.35
CA GLY A 263 -41.62 21.86 23.66
C GLY A 263 -40.07 21.73 23.68
N LYS A 264 -39.52 20.87 24.51
CA LYS A 264 -38.05 20.71 24.63
C LYS A 264 -37.47 19.69 23.63
N THR A 265 -36.21 19.91 23.28
CA THR A 265 -35.43 19.03 22.42
C THR A 265 -34.34 18.33 23.22
N TYR A 266 -34.15 17.05 23.00
CA TYR A 266 -33.17 16.20 23.70
C TYR A 266 -32.27 15.52 22.73
N ALA A 267 -30.96 15.67 22.92
CA ALA A 267 -29.95 15.00 22.09
C ALA A 267 -29.93 13.48 22.34
N PHE A 268 -29.68 12.72 21.29
CA PHE A 268 -29.30 11.32 21.39
C PHE A 268 -28.03 11.05 20.53
N LYS A 269 -27.34 9.99 20.88
CA LYS A 269 -26.09 9.59 20.28
C LYS A 269 -26.24 8.19 19.73
N VAL A 270 -25.76 7.99 18.50
CA VAL A 270 -25.70 6.68 17.84
C VAL A 270 -24.24 6.33 17.56
N THR A 271 -23.87 5.08 17.80
CA THR A 271 -22.47 4.65 17.72
C THR A 271 -22.36 3.32 16.94
N TYR A 272 -21.44 3.29 15.99
CA TYR A 272 -20.95 2.09 15.33
C TYR A 272 -19.42 2.09 15.41
N LEU A 273 -18.86 1.21 16.26
CA LEU A 273 -17.41 1.21 16.55
C LEU A 273 -16.92 2.61 16.98
N LYS A 274 -16.03 3.24 16.21
CA LYS A 274 -15.55 4.62 16.45
C LYS A 274 -16.42 5.69 15.76
N ASP A 275 -17.35 5.30 14.91
CA ASP A 275 -18.28 6.24 14.26
C ASP A 275 -19.40 6.65 15.20
N ILE A 276 -19.47 7.94 15.49
CA ILE A 276 -20.40 8.52 16.44
C ILE A 276 -21.15 9.67 15.78
N VAL A 277 -22.47 9.54 15.66
CA VAL A 277 -23.34 10.59 15.16
C VAL A 277 -24.33 11.01 16.22
N LYS A 278 -24.68 12.30 16.22
CA LYS A 278 -25.64 12.89 17.14
C LYS A 278 -26.86 13.35 16.38
N SER A 279 -28.02 13.26 17.01
CA SER A 279 -29.28 13.82 16.53
C SER A 279 -30.19 14.16 17.71
N SER A 280 -31.44 14.51 17.49
CA SER A 280 -32.33 15.00 18.54
C SER A 280 -33.73 14.44 18.44
N VAL A 281 -34.41 14.43 19.62
CA VAL A 281 -35.81 14.14 19.78
C VAL A 281 -36.49 15.43 20.26
N LYS A 282 -37.42 15.96 19.47
CA LYS A 282 -38.30 17.10 19.85
C LYS A 282 -39.60 16.55 20.41
N VAL A 283 -40.01 17.06 21.57
CA VAL A 283 -41.33 16.73 22.16
C VAL A 283 -42.30 17.76 21.73
N SER A 284 -43.28 17.39 20.88
CA SER A 284 -44.31 18.31 20.42
C SER A 284 -45.29 18.66 21.55
N ARG A 285 -45.91 19.79 21.35
CA ARG A 285 -47.00 20.25 22.21
C ARG A 285 -48.17 19.29 22.18
#